data_c2feacd4525206e3cd39b02f87535f5d
#
_entry.id   c2feacd4525206e3cd39b02f87535f5d
#
_cell.length_a   1.000
_cell.length_b   1.000
_cell.length_c   1.000
_cell.angle_alpha   90.00
_cell.angle_beta   90.00
_cell.angle_gamma   90.00
#
_symmetry.space_group_name_H-M   'P 1'
#
loop_
_entity.id
_entity.type
_entity.pdbx_description
1 polymer ?
#
loop_
_entity_poly.entity_id
_entity_poly.type
_entity_poly.pdbx_seq_one_letter_code
_entity_poly.pdbx_strand_id
1 'polypeptide(L)'
;MLLALVGVTGVGKSYFKEKIVENFDFEKVNTIRTRAKRIGEEDGKSGIFMTKEELENLKLQGKIAYNFDVFGGTYAYLKDEIFSEKNMVFEMHYTTIEDWKKIRPDIKTIYILPNDIEIAKEKARKRNLSKEKELERIREIEEHYNRISTDENLRNMFDYIVYNNYDEKSEKEILMLVKEILDKKY
;
A
#
# COMPACT_ATOMS: atom_id res chain seq x y z
N MET A 1 13.25 -9.45 -2.94
CA MET A 1 13.04 -7.97 -2.89
C MET A 1 11.70 -7.67 -2.27
N LEU A 2 11.59 -6.61 -1.48
CA LEU A 2 10.31 -6.12 -0.96
C LEU A 2 9.97 -4.80 -1.64
N LEU A 3 8.84 -4.74 -2.35
CA LEU A 3 8.34 -3.56 -3.06
C LEU A 3 7.07 -3.03 -2.39
N ALA A 4 7.07 -1.77 -1.99
CA ALA A 4 5.92 -1.10 -1.40
C ALA A 4 5.30 -0.10 -2.37
N LEU A 5 4.00 -0.21 -2.62
CA LEU A 5 3.20 0.78 -3.32
C LEU A 5 2.55 1.71 -2.31
N VAL A 6 2.82 3.00 -2.44
CA VAL A 6 2.36 4.05 -1.53
C VAL A 6 1.50 5.04 -2.30
N GLY A 7 0.64 5.77 -1.62
CA GLY A 7 -0.18 6.80 -2.25
C GLY A 7 -1.56 6.92 -1.61
N VAL A 8 -2.30 7.94 -2.00
CA VAL A 8 -3.63 8.24 -1.46
C VAL A 8 -4.66 7.14 -1.76
N THR A 9 -5.73 7.14 -1.00
CA THR A 9 -6.91 6.29 -1.30
C THR A 9 -7.42 6.59 -2.70
N GLY A 10 -7.74 5.55 -3.48
CA GLY A 10 -8.27 5.70 -4.84
C GLY A 10 -7.23 5.85 -5.95
N VAL A 11 -5.93 5.99 -5.64
CA VAL A 11 -4.87 6.19 -6.65
C VAL A 11 -4.52 4.95 -7.49
N GLY A 12 -5.08 3.78 -7.17
CA GLY A 12 -4.84 2.57 -7.96
C GLY A 12 -3.81 1.60 -7.41
N LYS A 13 -3.34 1.74 -6.15
CA LYS A 13 -2.34 0.82 -5.56
C LYS A 13 -2.70 -0.66 -5.71
N SER A 14 -3.94 -1.03 -5.39
CA SER A 14 -4.39 -2.43 -5.51
C SER A 14 -4.38 -2.91 -6.95
N TYR A 15 -4.78 -2.06 -7.90
CA TYR A 15 -4.71 -2.35 -9.32
C TYR A 15 -3.26 -2.62 -9.77
N PHE A 16 -2.34 -1.73 -9.45
CA PHE A 16 -0.93 -1.90 -9.82
C PHE A 16 -0.28 -3.10 -9.13
N LYS A 17 -0.68 -3.41 -7.89
CA LYS A 17 -0.22 -4.62 -7.21
C LYS A 17 -0.60 -5.88 -7.99
N GLU A 18 -1.86 -5.97 -8.46
CA GLU A 18 -2.29 -7.08 -9.32
C GLU A 18 -1.49 -7.12 -10.62
N LYS A 19 -1.34 -5.99 -11.31
CA LYS A 19 -0.57 -5.89 -12.54
C LYS A 19 0.90 -6.28 -12.38
N ILE A 20 1.52 -5.93 -11.28
CA ILE A 20 2.91 -6.33 -10.97
C ILE A 20 3.01 -7.84 -10.83
N VAL A 21 2.08 -8.49 -10.12
CA VAL A 21 2.07 -9.95 -9.95
C VAL A 21 1.73 -10.67 -11.27
N GLU A 22 0.87 -10.09 -12.11
CA GLU A 22 0.54 -10.65 -13.43
C GLU A 22 1.72 -10.61 -14.42
N ASN A 23 2.59 -9.60 -14.34
CA ASN A 23 3.62 -9.34 -15.35
C ASN A 23 5.04 -9.70 -14.91
N PHE A 24 5.27 -9.89 -13.61
CA PHE A 24 6.59 -10.13 -13.03
C PHE A 24 6.54 -11.23 -11.99
N ASP A 25 7.69 -11.82 -11.66
CA ASP A 25 7.84 -12.81 -10.59
C ASP A 25 7.77 -12.15 -9.20
N PHE A 26 6.55 -11.71 -8.83
CA PHE A 26 6.21 -11.17 -7.51
C PHE A 26 5.07 -11.96 -6.88
N GLU A 27 5.15 -12.12 -5.57
CA GLU A 27 4.04 -12.59 -4.74
C GLU A 27 3.48 -11.44 -3.90
N LYS A 28 2.17 -11.51 -3.59
CA LYS A 28 1.51 -10.51 -2.73
C LYS A 28 1.82 -10.78 -1.27
N VAL A 29 2.13 -9.74 -0.52
CA VAL A 29 2.07 -9.80 0.94
C VAL A 29 0.61 -9.76 1.38
N ASN A 30 0.21 -10.70 2.21
CA ASN A 30 -1.13 -10.78 2.78
C ASN A 30 -1.26 -9.88 4.01
N THR A 31 -1.78 -8.69 3.80
CA THR A 31 -2.01 -7.76 4.92
C THR A 31 -3.10 -8.30 5.85
N ILE A 32 -2.78 -8.50 7.12
CA ILE A 32 -3.73 -8.82 8.17
C ILE A 32 -4.52 -7.56 8.55
N ARG A 33 -5.82 -7.70 8.78
CA ARG A 33 -6.73 -6.60 9.16
C ARG A 33 -7.69 -7.05 10.25
N THR A 34 -7.79 -6.26 11.32
CA THR A 34 -8.78 -6.52 12.40
C THR A 34 -10.08 -5.74 12.23
N ARG A 35 -10.17 -4.87 11.22
CA ARG A 35 -11.43 -4.22 10.85
C ARG A 35 -12.38 -5.17 10.12
N ALA A 36 -13.66 -4.85 10.14
CA ALA A 36 -14.64 -5.56 9.32
C ALA A 36 -14.30 -5.50 7.82
N LYS A 37 -14.66 -6.55 7.09
CA LYS A 37 -14.56 -6.60 5.62
C LYS A 37 -15.44 -5.52 5.01
N ARG A 38 -14.95 -4.89 3.96
CA ARG A 38 -15.73 -3.99 3.12
C ARG A 38 -16.49 -4.78 2.06
N ILE A 39 -17.49 -4.16 1.44
CA ILE A 39 -18.20 -4.74 0.30
C ILE A 39 -17.18 -5.09 -0.79
N GLY A 40 -17.22 -6.35 -1.27
CA GLY A 40 -16.31 -6.87 -2.28
C GLY A 40 -14.94 -7.34 -1.76
N GLU A 41 -14.66 -7.25 -0.45
CA GLU A 41 -13.45 -7.86 0.13
C GLU A 41 -13.72 -9.32 0.51
N GLU A 42 -12.81 -10.20 0.10
CA GLU A 42 -12.82 -11.63 0.43
C GLU A 42 -11.58 -11.97 1.24
N ASP A 43 -11.78 -12.83 2.27
CA ASP A 43 -10.69 -13.34 3.08
C ASP A 43 -9.74 -14.21 2.24
N GLY A 44 -8.44 -14.05 2.44
CA GLY A 44 -7.41 -14.72 1.66
C GLY A 44 -7.12 -14.11 0.29
N LYS A 45 -8.06 -13.32 -0.29
CA LYS A 45 -7.83 -12.60 -1.57
C LYS A 45 -7.48 -11.13 -1.36
N SER A 46 -8.30 -10.45 -0.56
CA SER A 46 -8.11 -9.02 -0.28
C SER A 46 -7.17 -8.76 0.91
N GLY A 47 -6.75 -9.80 1.58
CA GLY A 47 -5.94 -9.83 2.79
C GLY A 47 -6.51 -10.85 3.79
N ILE A 48 -5.89 -10.99 4.94
CA ILE A 48 -6.33 -11.88 6.01
C ILE A 48 -7.14 -11.07 7.02
N PHE A 49 -8.37 -11.47 7.27
CA PHE A 49 -9.25 -10.82 8.25
C PHE A 49 -9.35 -11.67 9.51
N MET A 50 -9.05 -11.08 10.65
CA MET A 50 -9.05 -11.77 11.92
C MET A 50 -9.48 -10.86 13.08
N THR A 51 -9.76 -11.44 14.22
CA THR A 51 -10.03 -10.71 15.46
C THR A 51 -8.75 -10.11 16.05
N LYS A 52 -8.90 -9.15 16.96
CA LYS A 52 -7.75 -8.60 17.71
C LYS A 52 -7.07 -9.68 18.55
N GLU A 53 -7.82 -10.60 19.13
CA GLU A 53 -7.31 -11.70 19.95
C GLU A 53 -6.45 -12.67 19.13
N GLU A 54 -6.89 -13.05 17.93
CA GLU A 54 -6.08 -13.85 17.00
C GLU A 54 -4.79 -13.16 16.60
N LEU A 55 -4.84 -11.86 16.33
CA LEU A 55 -3.65 -11.08 16.04
C LEU A 55 -2.67 -11.03 17.22
N GLU A 56 -3.17 -10.80 18.45
CA GLU A 56 -2.32 -10.82 19.65
C GLU A 56 -1.65 -12.18 19.85
N ASN A 57 -2.33 -13.27 19.58
CA ASN A 57 -1.74 -14.61 19.61
C ASN A 57 -0.60 -14.77 18.60
N LEU A 58 -0.74 -14.22 17.38
CA LEU A 58 0.37 -14.20 16.39
C LEU A 58 1.54 -13.32 16.85
N LYS A 59 1.28 -12.21 17.52
CA LYS A 59 2.33 -11.36 18.11
C LYS A 59 3.10 -12.11 19.21
N LEU A 60 2.40 -12.77 20.11
CA LEU A 60 3.01 -13.58 21.18
C LEU A 60 3.88 -14.72 20.63
N GLN A 61 3.48 -15.30 19.49
CA GLN A 61 4.27 -16.31 18.77
C GLN A 61 5.46 -15.71 18.00
N GLY A 62 5.63 -14.39 18.03
CA GLY A 62 6.71 -13.69 17.32
C GLY A 62 6.59 -13.71 15.79
N LYS A 63 5.40 -14.00 15.24
CA LYS A 63 5.15 -14.14 13.79
C LYS A 63 4.91 -12.80 13.06
N ILE A 64 4.67 -11.72 13.78
CA ILE A 64 4.39 -10.41 13.19
C ILE A 64 5.70 -9.62 13.03
N ALA A 65 5.95 -9.15 11.80
CA ALA A 65 7.07 -8.27 11.49
C ALA A 65 6.78 -6.82 11.88
N TYR A 66 5.57 -6.36 11.58
CA TYR A 66 5.14 -4.98 11.82
C TYR A 66 3.61 -4.91 11.95
N ASN A 67 3.13 -3.99 12.76
CA ASN A 67 1.71 -3.63 12.81
C ASN A 67 1.52 -2.15 13.15
N PHE A 68 0.41 -1.58 12.71
CA PHE A 68 0.02 -0.21 13.02
C PHE A 68 -1.50 -0.07 13.00
N ASP A 69 -2.02 0.91 13.74
CA ASP A 69 -3.45 1.19 13.79
C ASP A 69 -3.81 2.28 12.78
N VAL A 70 -4.80 2.01 11.96
CA VAL A 70 -5.33 2.96 11.00
C VAL A 70 -6.75 2.57 10.58
N PHE A 71 -7.59 3.55 10.27
CA PHE A 71 -8.94 3.31 9.76
C PHE A 71 -9.84 2.48 10.69
N GLY A 72 -9.66 2.60 11.99
CA GLY A 72 -10.45 1.89 13.00
C GLY A 72 -10.11 0.41 13.17
N GLY A 73 -8.95 -0.02 12.68
CA GLY A 73 -8.45 -1.38 12.85
C GLY A 73 -6.93 -1.45 12.86
N THR A 74 -6.39 -2.58 13.26
CA THR A 74 -4.96 -2.87 13.18
C THR A 74 -4.66 -3.55 11.84
N TYR A 75 -3.60 -3.08 11.19
CA TYR A 75 -2.99 -3.70 10.01
C TYR A 75 -1.67 -4.32 10.43
N ALA A 76 -1.44 -5.57 10.04
CA ALA A 76 -0.24 -6.30 10.42
C ALA A 76 0.32 -7.13 9.26
N TYR A 77 1.59 -7.48 9.37
CA TYR A 77 2.35 -8.16 8.33
C TYR A 77 3.16 -9.30 8.92
N LEU A 78 3.09 -10.48 8.28
CA LEU A 78 3.79 -11.69 8.71
C LEU A 78 5.29 -11.59 8.43
N LYS A 79 6.12 -12.08 9.37
CA LYS A 79 7.57 -12.12 9.21
C LYS A 79 8.00 -12.95 8.00
N ASP A 80 7.39 -14.11 7.80
CA ASP A 80 7.78 -15.03 6.73
C ASP A 80 7.58 -14.42 5.33
N GLU A 81 6.57 -13.53 5.17
CA GLU A 81 6.34 -12.82 3.92
C GLU A 81 7.30 -11.61 3.78
N ILE A 82 7.47 -10.83 4.86
CA ILE A 82 8.30 -9.62 4.83
C ILE A 82 9.78 -9.94 4.67
N PHE A 83 10.25 -11.04 5.24
CA PHE A 83 11.63 -11.50 5.13
C PHE A 83 11.83 -12.64 4.12
N SER A 84 10.85 -12.84 3.22
CA SER A 84 10.95 -13.81 2.13
C SER A 84 12.11 -13.49 1.19
N GLU A 85 12.76 -14.52 0.67
CA GLU A 85 13.76 -14.40 -0.40
C GLU A 85 13.13 -14.10 -1.77
N LYS A 86 11.81 -14.35 -1.92
CA LYS A 86 11.05 -14.04 -3.13
C LYS A 86 10.88 -12.53 -3.31
N ASN A 87 10.46 -12.13 -4.48
CA ASN A 87 10.00 -10.77 -4.71
C ASN A 87 8.58 -10.63 -4.17
N MET A 88 8.41 -9.74 -3.21
CA MET A 88 7.13 -9.50 -2.54
C MET A 88 6.64 -8.08 -2.81
N VAL A 89 5.33 -7.89 -3.04
CA VAL A 89 4.72 -6.58 -3.24
C VAL A 89 3.53 -6.36 -2.31
N PHE A 90 3.42 -5.15 -1.74
CA PHE A 90 2.30 -4.78 -0.87
C PHE A 90 1.94 -3.30 -0.96
N GLU A 91 0.83 -2.95 -0.32
CA GLU A 91 0.38 -1.57 -0.16
C GLU A 91 0.80 -1.05 1.21
N MET A 92 1.55 0.03 1.23
CA MET A 92 2.05 0.66 2.46
C MET A 92 1.33 1.98 2.72
N HIS A 93 1.05 2.26 4.00
CA HIS A 93 0.61 3.59 4.41
C HIS A 93 1.81 4.54 4.52
N TYR A 94 1.71 5.75 3.96
CA TYR A 94 2.86 6.66 3.86
C TYR A 94 3.47 7.06 5.21
N THR A 95 2.65 7.11 6.28
CA THR A 95 3.12 7.47 7.64
C THR A 95 4.03 6.42 8.26
N THR A 96 4.11 5.22 7.69
CA THR A 96 4.88 4.10 8.23
C THR A 96 6.23 3.92 7.55
N ILE A 97 6.62 4.83 6.65
CA ILE A 97 7.85 4.71 5.85
C ILE A 97 9.11 4.61 6.71
N GLU A 98 9.22 5.40 7.78
CA GLU A 98 10.39 5.37 8.68
C GLU A 98 10.54 4.02 9.38
N ASP A 99 9.43 3.44 9.84
CA ASP A 99 9.43 2.14 10.50
C ASP A 99 9.81 1.04 9.50
N TRP A 100 9.26 1.09 8.29
CA TRP A 100 9.59 0.13 7.26
C TRP A 100 11.06 0.18 6.86
N LYS A 101 11.66 1.36 6.75
CA LYS A 101 13.10 1.50 6.47
C LYS A 101 13.99 0.99 7.60
N LYS A 102 13.53 1.00 8.85
CA LYS A 102 14.23 0.34 9.98
C LYS A 102 14.11 -1.17 9.92
N ILE A 103 12.92 -1.70 9.55
CA ILE A 103 12.65 -3.15 9.49
C ILE A 103 13.31 -3.78 8.27
N ARG A 104 13.21 -3.14 7.11
CA ARG A 104 13.74 -3.58 5.82
C ARG A 104 14.43 -2.41 5.12
N PRO A 105 15.71 -2.12 5.46
CA PRO A 105 16.47 -1.02 4.84
C PRO A 105 16.58 -1.11 3.31
N ASP A 106 16.46 -2.33 2.77
CA ASP A 106 16.50 -2.64 1.33
C ASP A 106 15.14 -2.52 0.63
N ILE A 107 14.07 -2.14 1.37
CA ILE A 107 12.73 -1.95 0.78
C ILE A 107 12.78 -0.94 -0.36
N LYS A 108 12.12 -1.27 -1.48
CA LYS A 108 11.90 -0.34 -2.59
C LYS A 108 10.49 0.24 -2.50
N THR A 109 10.38 1.53 -2.70
CA THR A 109 9.12 2.26 -2.51
C THR A 109 8.76 3.06 -3.75
N ILE A 110 7.54 2.87 -4.26
CA ILE A 110 6.96 3.66 -5.34
C ILE A 110 5.78 4.44 -4.76
N TYR A 111 5.91 5.77 -4.67
CA TYR A 111 4.80 6.63 -4.32
C TYR A 111 4.02 7.02 -5.57
N ILE A 112 2.75 6.61 -5.62
CA ILE A 112 1.85 6.88 -6.74
C ILE A 112 0.97 8.09 -6.38
N LEU A 113 1.08 9.14 -7.16
CA LEU A 113 0.25 10.35 -7.05
C LEU A 113 -0.82 10.35 -8.15
N PRO A 114 -2.07 10.78 -7.86
CA PRO A 114 -2.99 11.10 -8.92
C PRO A 114 -2.56 12.41 -9.59
N ASN A 115 -2.62 12.48 -10.91
CA ASN A 115 -2.41 13.74 -11.62
C ASN A 115 -3.57 14.69 -11.38
N ASP A 116 -4.78 14.14 -11.25
CA ASP A 116 -5.99 14.84 -10.81
C ASP A 116 -6.51 14.22 -9.52
N ILE A 117 -6.45 14.98 -8.43
CA ILE A 117 -6.90 14.56 -7.12
C ILE A 117 -8.42 14.30 -7.07
N GLU A 118 -9.22 14.97 -7.92
CA GLU A 118 -10.67 14.77 -7.96
C GLU A 118 -11.05 13.36 -8.41
N ILE A 119 -10.28 12.77 -9.32
CA ILE A 119 -10.49 11.37 -9.73
C ILE A 119 -10.29 10.41 -8.53
N ALA A 120 -9.27 10.66 -7.71
CA ALA A 120 -9.05 9.85 -6.50
C ALA A 120 -10.20 10.01 -5.50
N LYS A 121 -10.71 11.23 -5.31
CA LYS A 121 -11.87 11.52 -4.45
C LYS A 121 -13.14 10.85 -4.97
N GLU A 122 -13.40 10.88 -6.28
CA GLU A 122 -14.54 10.17 -6.88
C GLU A 122 -14.46 8.66 -6.65
N LYS A 123 -13.30 8.07 -6.83
CA LYS A 123 -13.08 6.65 -6.53
C LYS A 123 -13.28 6.31 -5.05
N ALA A 124 -12.95 7.22 -4.15
CA ALA A 124 -13.22 7.06 -2.72
C ALA A 124 -14.72 7.12 -2.42
N ARG A 125 -15.49 8.05 -3.04
CA ARG A 125 -16.94 8.15 -2.91
C ARG A 125 -17.67 6.89 -3.38
N LYS A 126 -17.20 6.26 -4.46
CA LYS A 126 -17.78 5.00 -5.00
C LYS A 126 -17.63 3.79 -4.08
N ARG A 127 -16.96 3.89 -2.93
CA ARG A 127 -16.80 2.79 -1.97
C ARG A 127 -18.01 2.55 -1.07
N ASN A 128 -19.11 3.28 -1.24
CA ASN A 128 -20.36 3.16 -0.45
C ASN A 128 -20.12 3.17 1.07
N LEU A 129 -19.28 4.07 1.54
CA LEU A 129 -19.04 4.31 2.96
C LEU A 129 -20.19 5.18 3.54
N SER A 130 -20.32 5.20 4.87
CA SER A 130 -21.16 6.22 5.51
C SER A 130 -20.61 7.61 5.15
N LYS A 131 -21.51 8.62 5.10
CA LYS A 131 -21.13 10.00 4.73
C LYS A 131 -19.99 10.57 5.58
N GLU A 132 -19.98 10.24 6.85
CA GLU A 132 -18.91 10.62 7.78
C GLU A 132 -17.56 10.03 7.39
N LYS A 133 -17.50 8.70 7.14
CA LYS A 133 -16.30 8.01 6.68
C LYS A 133 -15.86 8.44 5.28
N GLU A 134 -16.79 8.80 4.41
CA GLU A 134 -16.47 9.35 3.10
C GLU A 134 -15.75 10.69 3.23
N LEU A 135 -16.28 11.60 4.06
CA LEU A 135 -15.66 12.90 4.31
C LEU A 135 -14.27 12.76 4.96
N GLU A 136 -14.12 11.85 5.91
CA GLU A 136 -12.82 11.52 6.51
C GLU A 136 -11.81 11.09 5.43
N ARG A 137 -12.23 10.22 4.50
CA ARG A 137 -11.38 9.78 3.39
C ARG A 137 -11.01 10.87 2.42
N ILE A 138 -11.92 11.77 2.11
CA ILE A 138 -11.64 12.91 1.24
C ILE A 138 -10.63 13.84 1.89
N ARG A 139 -10.78 14.16 3.18
CA ARG A 139 -9.78 14.95 3.92
C ARG A 139 -8.41 14.28 3.93
N GLU A 140 -8.37 12.98 4.20
CA GLU A 140 -7.13 12.21 4.15
C GLU A 140 -6.46 12.30 2.78
N ILE A 141 -7.22 12.18 1.68
CA ILE A 141 -6.67 12.31 0.32
C ILE A 141 -6.06 13.70 0.11
N GLU A 142 -6.75 14.76 0.54
CA GLU A 142 -6.27 16.14 0.43
C GLU A 142 -5.02 16.38 1.28
N GLU A 143 -5.03 15.95 2.53
CA GLU A 143 -3.89 16.08 3.45
C GLU A 143 -2.65 15.35 2.92
N HIS A 144 -2.81 14.10 2.46
CA HIS A 144 -1.71 13.33 1.87
C HIS A 144 -1.16 13.98 0.62
N TYR A 145 -2.05 14.40 -0.30
CA TYR A 145 -1.66 15.02 -1.55
C TYR A 145 -0.91 16.33 -1.30
N ASN A 146 -1.43 17.16 -0.43
CA ASN A 146 -0.78 18.43 -0.07
C ASN A 146 0.56 18.18 0.61
N ARG A 147 0.60 17.26 1.57
CA ARG A 147 1.82 16.96 2.32
C ARG A 147 2.95 16.45 1.41
N ILE A 148 2.67 15.46 0.54
CA ILE A 148 3.69 14.95 -0.38
C ILE A 148 4.10 15.99 -1.44
N SER A 149 3.22 16.95 -1.75
CA SER A 149 3.50 18.02 -2.73
C SER A 149 4.36 19.13 -2.14
N THR A 150 4.34 19.35 -0.82
CA THR A 150 4.99 20.49 -0.16
C THR A 150 6.15 20.08 0.77
N ASP A 151 6.19 18.85 1.26
CA ASP A 151 7.21 18.35 2.18
C ASP A 151 8.29 17.57 1.40
N GLU A 152 9.38 18.27 1.08
CA GLU A 152 10.52 17.69 0.36
C GLU A 152 11.21 16.58 1.16
N ASN A 153 11.28 16.69 2.49
CA ASN A 153 11.87 15.65 3.33
C ASN A 153 11.05 14.35 3.22
N LEU A 154 9.72 14.46 3.27
CA LEU A 154 8.85 13.31 3.08
C LEU A 154 9.02 12.70 1.68
N ARG A 155 9.10 13.55 0.63
CA ARG A 155 9.32 13.06 -0.74
C ARG A 155 10.60 12.25 -0.87
N ASN A 156 11.68 12.74 -0.27
CA ASN A 156 13.01 12.11 -0.32
C ASN A 156 13.09 10.78 0.46
N MET A 157 12.05 10.44 1.23
CA MET A 157 11.96 9.13 1.88
C MET A 157 11.52 8.02 0.93
N PHE A 158 10.95 8.34 -0.23
CA PHE A 158 10.52 7.37 -1.22
C PHE A 158 11.53 7.26 -2.36
N ASP A 159 11.79 6.02 -2.81
CA ASP A 159 12.79 5.79 -3.87
C ASP A 159 12.31 6.33 -5.22
N TYR A 160 10.99 6.24 -5.48
CA TYR A 160 10.38 6.68 -6.74
C TYR A 160 9.04 7.37 -6.46
N ILE A 161 8.76 8.42 -7.22
CA ILE A 161 7.45 9.10 -7.24
C ILE A 161 6.97 9.13 -8.68
N VAL A 162 5.77 8.61 -8.91
CA VAL A 162 5.14 8.50 -10.22
C VAL A 162 3.73 9.08 -10.21
N TYR A 163 3.25 9.48 -11.38
CA TYR A 163 1.92 10.03 -11.54
C TYR A 163 1.01 9.05 -12.28
N ASN A 164 -0.23 8.90 -11.80
CA ASN A 164 -1.25 8.08 -12.44
C ASN A 164 -2.36 8.98 -13.03
N ASN A 165 -2.49 8.95 -14.35
CA ASN A 165 -3.60 9.56 -15.11
C ASN A 165 -4.80 8.61 -15.24
N TYR A 166 -4.72 7.41 -14.67
CA TYR A 166 -5.72 6.34 -14.80
C TYR A 166 -5.91 5.86 -16.24
N ASP A 167 -4.86 5.87 -17.02
CA ASP A 167 -4.78 5.48 -18.43
C ASP A 167 -3.71 4.39 -18.67
N GLU A 168 -3.74 3.80 -19.87
CA GLU A 168 -2.78 2.76 -20.27
C GLU A 168 -1.32 3.26 -20.30
N LYS A 169 -1.12 4.56 -20.54
CA LYS A 169 0.23 5.14 -20.56
C LYS A 169 0.84 5.11 -19.18
N SER A 170 0.11 5.56 -18.17
CA SER A 170 0.54 5.53 -16.76
C SER A 170 0.78 4.09 -16.29
N GLU A 171 -0.05 3.13 -16.74
CA GLU A 171 0.17 1.72 -16.43
C GLU A 171 1.50 1.23 -16.99
N LYS A 172 1.76 1.48 -18.27
CA LYS A 172 3.02 1.09 -18.92
C LYS A 172 4.23 1.71 -18.25
N GLU A 173 4.17 3.00 -17.92
CA GLU A 173 5.26 3.72 -17.24
C GLU A 173 5.58 3.10 -15.89
N ILE A 174 4.56 2.78 -15.08
CA ILE A 174 4.75 2.16 -13.76
C ILE A 174 5.31 0.74 -13.89
N LEU A 175 4.82 -0.05 -14.83
CA LEU A 175 5.34 -1.40 -15.06
C LEU A 175 6.78 -1.38 -15.61
N MET A 176 7.12 -0.43 -16.48
CA MET A 176 8.51 -0.23 -16.93
C MET A 176 9.44 0.13 -15.77
N LEU A 177 9.00 1.01 -14.86
CA LEU A 177 9.76 1.33 -13.66
C LEU A 177 9.99 0.08 -12.78
N VAL A 178 8.98 -0.75 -12.58
CA VAL A 178 9.14 -2.00 -11.81
C VAL A 178 10.15 -2.92 -12.47
N LYS A 179 10.14 -3.03 -13.80
CA LYS A 179 11.15 -3.78 -14.55
C LYS A 179 12.55 -3.23 -14.32
N GLU A 180 12.73 -1.92 -14.42
CA GLU A 180 14.04 -1.28 -14.16
C GLU A 180 14.55 -1.52 -12.73
N ILE A 181 13.64 -1.54 -11.74
CA ILE A 181 13.98 -1.84 -10.34
C ILE A 181 14.46 -3.29 -10.21
N LEU A 182 13.82 -4.22 -10.92
CA LEU A 182 14.23 -5.63 -10.96
C LEU A 182 15.60 -5.80 -11.62
N ASP A 183 15.80 -5.15 -12.77
CA ASP A 183 17.05 -5.26 -13.56
C ASP A 183 18.26 -4.68 -12.79
N LYS A 184 18.06 -3.68 -11.92
CA LYS A 184 19.13 -3.10 -11.06
C LYS A 184 19.49 -3.99 -9.85
N LYS A 185 18.74 -5.05 -9.57
CA LYS A 185 19.01 -5.99 -8.48
C LYS A 185 20.17 -6.97 -8.83
N TYR A 186 20.46 -7.10 -10.09
CA TYR A 186 21.50 -7.97 -10.66
C TYR A 186 22.60 -7.11 -11.30
#